data_1aef5d2ba1c44039ecd2d7b8956c783b
#
_entry.id   1aef5d2ba1c44039ecd2d7b8956c783b
#
_cell.length_a   1.000
_cell.length_b   1.000
_cell.length_c   1.000
_cell.angle_alpha   90.00
_cell.angle_beta   90.00
_cell.angle_gamma   90.00
#
_symmetry.space_group_name_H-M   'P 1'
#
loop_
_entity.id
_entity.type
_entity.pdbx_description
1 polymer ?
#
loop_
_entity_poly.entity_id
_entity_poly.type
_entity_poly.pdbx_seq_one_letter_code
_entity_poly.pdbx_strand_id
1 'polypeptide(L)'
;MDFNDEIGLEPDVTVRNRDFRIGAIGAGMIMADVHLEAYRQADFTVAAIASRTKSKAEALAERYGIPVVHDTPTDLIEDPSIDIIDIAYPPDQQPALIRHALAQPHVKGILAQKPLALTLDEARALRDEAAAAGKILSVNQNMRYDQSIRVLSQLLDQGALGTPVIATIEMRAVPHWQGFLEQYDRLTLANMSVHHLDALRFLFGEPEQIYTAVRTDPRTEFAHTDGVVASTLTFPSGLLAISLEDVWGSPRNDTFESDFYIKWRVEGTEGVAQGTVGWPDGSPSTLTYASNLTTGGKWETPTWTRSSV
;
A
#
# COMPACT_ATOMS: atom_id res chain seq x y z
N MET A 1 -23.82 10.14 -24.41
CA MET A 1 -22.44 10.58 -24.29
C MET A 1 -21.69 9.88 -25.41
N ASP A 2 -21.05 10.63 -26.29
CA ASP A 2 -20.19 10.04 -27.30
C ASP A 2 -18.88 9.64 -26.63
N PHE A 3 -18.67 8.32 -26.50
CA PHE A 3 -17.48 7.71 -25.87
C PHE A 3 -16.26 7.66 -26.84
N ASN A 4 -16.29 8.45 -27.91
CA ASN A 4 -15.25 8.41 -28.97
C ASN A 4 -14.05 9.37 -28.75
N ASP A 5 -14.03 10.14 -27.67
CA ASP A 5 -12.83 10.87 -27.28
C ASP A 5 -11.89 9.91 -26.53
N GLU A 6 -10.60 9.94 -26.89
CA GLU A 6 -9.55 9.16 -26.20
C GLU A 6 -9.73 9.32 -24.69
N ILE A 7 -9.97 8.22 -24.00
CA ILE A 7 -10.09 8.20 -22.54
C ILE A 7 -8.72 8.62 -21.98
N GLY A 8 -8.59 9.88 -21.59
CA GLY A 8 -7.38 10.40 -20.96
C GLY A 8 -7.22 9.73 -19.58
N LEU A 9 -6.30 8.78 -19.48
CA LEU A 9 -6.02 8.05 -18.24
C LEU A 9 -4.78 8.64 -17.58
N GLU A 10 -4.98 9.27 -16.43
CA GLU A 10 -3.92 9.88 -15.62
C GLU A 10 -3.88 9.24 -14.24
N PRO A 11 -3.19 8.09 -14.09
CA PRO A 11 -3.18 7.35 -12.82
C PRO A 11 -2.41 8.07 -11.71
N ASP A 12 -1.47 8.94 -12.06
CA ASP A 12 -0.61 9.59 -11.09
C ASP A 12 -1.33 10.74 -10.36
N VAL A 13 -1.05 10.85 -9.07
CA VAL A 13 -1.63 11.92 -8.25
C VAL A 13 -0.83 13.20 -8.42
N THR A 14 -1.52 14.30 -8.73
CA THR A 14 -0.88 15.62 -8.79
C THR A 14 -0.47 16.08 -7.38
N VAL A 15 0.83 16.24 -7.17
CA VAL A 15 1.37 16.81 -5.92
C VAL A 15 1.33 18.33 -6.00
N ARG A 16 0.61 18.97 -5.08
CA ARG A 16 0.41 20.44 -5.07
C ARG A 16 1.53 21.20 -4.37
N ASN A 17 2.19 20.59 -3.40
CA ASN A 17 3.26 21.22 -2.63
C ASN A 17 4.35 20.21 -2.31
N ARG A 18 5.59 20.54 -2.65
CA ARG A 18 6.80 19.75 -2.37
C ARG A 18 7.74 20.40 -1.36
N ASP A 19 7.37 21.57 -0.82
CA ASP A 19 8.26 22.35 0.06
C ASP A 19 8.38 21.79 1.48
N PHE A 20 7.63 20.72 1.80
CA PHE A 20 7.70 20.07 3.10
C PHE A 20 9.04 19.36 3.30
N ARG A 21 9.59 19.52 4.49
CA ARG A 21 10.81 18.85 4.94
C ARG A 21 10.44 17.56 5.66
N ILE A 22 10.87 16.44 5.10
CA ILE A 22 10.54 15.11 5.60
C ILE A 22 11.64 14.61 6.52
N GLY A 23 11.27 14.12 7.70
CA GLY A 23 12.12 13.35 8.60
C GLY A 23 11.78 11.87 8.51
N ALA A 24 12.74 11.05 8.10
CA ALA A 24 12.58 9.61 7.90
C ALA A 24 13.00 8.82 9.14
N ILE A 25 12.11 8.00 9.67
CA ILE A 25 12.36 7.14 10.85
C ILE A 25 12.34 5.68 10.44
N GLY A 26 13.50 5.05 10.51
CA GLY A 26 13.74 3.66 10.10
C GLY A 26 14.84 3.56 9.05
N ALA A 27 15.52 2.42 9.00
CA ALA A 27 16.55 2.12 8.02
C ALA A 27 16.47 0.65 7.59
N GLY A 28 15.26 0.10 7.56
CA GLY A 28 14.95 -1.21 7.00
C GLY A 28 14.71 -1.14 5.49
N MET A 29 14.47 -2.29 4.86
CA MET A 29 14.25 -2.44 3.43
C MET A 29 13.17 -1.47 2.90
N ILE A 30 12.03 -1.36 3.58
CA ILE A 30 10.93 -0.48 3.13
C ILE A 30 11.37 1.00 3.07
N MET A 31 12.07 1.49 4.08
CA MET A 31 12.61 2.87 4.05
C MET A 31 13.70 3.00 2.97
N ALA A 32 14.63 2.03 2.94
CA ALA A 32 15.81 2.11 2.08
C ALA A 32 15.49 2.01 0.59
N ASP A 33 14.62 1.07 0.21
CA ASP A 33 14.46 0.67 -1.20
C ASP A 33 13.09 1.08 -1.77
N VAL A 34 12.18 1.59 -0.92
CA VAL A 34 10.85 2.04 -1.35
C VAL A 34 10.64 3.53 -1.04
N HIS A 35 10.61 3.93 0.25
CA HIS A 35 10.23 5.31 0.60
C HIS A 35 11.26 6.34 0.12
N LEU A 36 12.53 6.15 0.44
CA LEU A 36 13.58 7.09 0.04
C LEU A 36 13.76 7.15 -1.49
N GLU A 37 13.59 6.01 -2.16
CA GLU A 37 13.63 5.97 -3.62
C GLU A 37 12.44 6.72 -4.22
N ALA A 38 11.23 6.53 -3.70
CA ALA A 38 10.04 7.26 -4.13
C ALA A 38 10.18 8.77 -3.89
N TYR A 39 10.69 9.19 -2.74
CA TYR A 39 10.96 10.61 -2.48
C TYR A 39 11.97 11.21 -3.45
N ARG A 40 13.06 10.48 -3.73
CA ARG A 40 14.07 10.92 -4.70
C ARG A 40 13.49 11.07 -6.10
N GLN A 41 12.67 10.13 -6.54
CA GLN A 41 12.06 10.16 -7.88
C GLN A 41 10.99 11.24 -8.00
N ALA A 42 10.24 11.49 -6.93
CA ALA A 42 9.20 12.53 -6.89
C ALA A 42 9.72 13.92 -6.51
N ASP A 43 11.03 14.08 -6.36
CA ASP A 43 11.70 15.35 -5.99
C ASP A 43 11.21 15.94 -4.65
N PHE A 44 11.06 15.06 -3.64
CA PHE A 44 10.78 15.49 -2.27
C PHE A 44 12.07 15.64 -1.45
N THR A 45 12.10 16.61 -0.55
CA THR A 45 13.23 16.86 0.35
C THR A 45 13.14 16.00 1.61
N VAL A 46 13.99 14.96 1.71
CA VAL A 46 14.25 14.28 2.97
C VAL A 46 15.35 15.02 3.70
N ALA A 47 14.99 15.72 4.78
CA ALA A 47 15.88 16.63 5.48
C ALA A 47 16.68 15.96 6.60
N ALA A 48 16.14 14.88 7.18
CA ALA A 48 16.79 14.15 8.26
C ALA A 48 16.39 12.67 8.25
N ILE A 49 17.24 11.84 8.85
CA ILE A 49 16.96 10.42 9.08
C ILE A 49 17.40 9.99 10.48
N ALA A 50 16.66 9.06 11.09
CA ALA A 50 17.03 8.38 12.32
C ALA A 50 16.66 6.90 12.29
N SER A 51 17.41 6.07 13.01
CA SER A 51 17.10 4.64 13.16
C SER A 51 17.66 4.12 14.48
N ARG A 52 17.10 3.02 15.00
CA ARG A 52 17.67 2.29 16.15
C ARG A 52 19.12 1.88 15.92
N THR A 53 19.48 1.59 14.67
CA THR A 53 20.85 1.29 14.27
C THR A 53 21.41 2.47 13.52
N LYS A 54 22.12 3.35 14.22
CA LYS A 54 22.63 4.62 13.68
C LYS A 54 23.46 4.41 12.40
N SER A 55 24.32 3.41 12.36
CA SER A 55 25.17 3.12 11.18
C SER A 55 24.35 2.79 9.92
N LYS A 56 23.15 2.21 10.06
CA LYS A 56 22.25 1.99 8.92
C LYS A 56 21.64 3.30 8.43
N ALA A 57 21.28 4.22 9.34
CA ALA A 57 20.79 5.55 8.99
C ALA A 57 21.89 6.37 8.30
N GLU A 58 23.14 6.31 8.79
CA GLU A 58 24.31 6.97 8.18
C GLU A 58 24.56 6.48 6.75
N ALA A 59 24.50 5.16 6.52
CA ALA A 59 24.66 4.58 5.18
C ALA A 59 23.55 5.04 4.20
N LEU A 60 22.30 5.15 4.67
CA LEU A 60 21.20 5.67 3.85
C LEU A 60 21.33 7.18 3.61
N ALA A 61 21.77 7.93 4.61
CA ALA A 61 22.02 9.36 4.46
C ALA A 61 23.08 9.62 3.39
N GLU A 62 24.17 8.83 3.36
CA GLU A 62 25.20 8.89 2.31
C GLU A 62 24.60 8.53 0.94
N ARG A 63 23.85 7.40 0.85
CA ARG A 63 23.25 6.92 -0.42
C ARG A 63 22.28 7.93 -1.03
N TYR A 64 21.47 8.60 -0.23
CA TYR A 64 20.40 9.49 -0.69
C TYR A 64 20.70 10.98 -0.50
N GLY A 65 21.88 11.34 0.01
CA GLY A 65 22.27 12.73 0.22
C GLY A 65 21.48 13.43 1.33
N ILE A 66 21.06 12.70 2.37
CA ILE A 66 20.28 13.27 3.47
C ILE A 66 21.25 14.01 4.42
N PRO A 67 21.05 15.32 4.66
CA PRO A 67 22.06 16.15 5.32
C PRO A 67 22.22 15.90 6.83
N VAL A 68 21.18 15.38 7.51
CA VAL A 68 21.16 15.24 8.97
C VAL A 68 20.85 13.80 9.36
N VAL A 69 21.67 13.25 10.27
CA VAL A 69 21.41 11.94 10.91
C VAL A 69 21.28 12.18 12.41
N HIS A 70 20.09 12.00 12.95
CA HIS A 70 19.84 12.10 14.38
C HIS A 70 20.24 10.81 15.12
N ASP A 71 20.60 10.94 16.39
CA ASP A 71 21.00 9.81 17.22
C ASP A 71 19.82 8.89 17.54
N THR A 72 18.64 9.47 17.74
CA THR A 72 17.43 8.73 18.06
C THR A 72 16.23 9.21 17.21
N PRO A 73 15.19 8.36 17.04
CA PRO A 73 13.92 8.79 16.47
C PRO A 73 13.27 9.96 17.21
N THR A 74 13.45 10.02 18.52
CA THR A 74 12.93 11.13 19.37
C THR A 74 13.58 12.45 19.02
N ASP A 75 14.92 12.48 18.88
CA ASP A 75 15.64 13.70 18.51
C ASP A 75 15.20 14.22 17.13
N LEU A 76 14.93 13.33 16.18
CA LEU A 76 14.41 13.70 14.87
C LEU A 76 12.99 14.26 14.97
N ILE A 77 12.10 13.65 15.76
CA ILE A 77 10.72 14.10 15.94
C ILE A 77 10.69 15.51 16.59
N GLU A 78 11.64 15.80 17.47
CA GLU A 78 11.75 17.09 18.18
C GLU A 78 12.47 18.18 17.35
N ASP A 79 13.03 17.85 16.19
CA ASP A 79 13.68 18.83 15.31
C ASP A 79 12.64 19.77 14.69
N PRO A 80 12.62 21.08 15.07
CA PRO A 80 11.62 22.04 14.60
C PRO A 80 11.72 22.36 13.10
N SER A 81 12.75 21.91 12.43
CA SER A 81 12.91 22.08 10.99
C SER A 81 12.16 21.04 10.14
N ILE A 82 11.56 20.04 10.78
CA ILE A 82 10.86 18.94 10.12
C ILE A 82 9.35 19.18 10.11
N ASP A 83 8.73 19.09 8.96
CA ASP A 83 7.28 19.27 8.78
C ASP A 83 6.50 17.96 8.81
N ILE A 84 7.07 16.92 8.21
CA ILE A 84 6.42 15.61 8.03
C ILE A 84 7.31 14.52 8.62
N ILE A 85 6.73 13.65 9.43
CA ILE A 85 7.42 12.48 9.97
C ILE A 85 6.97 11.23 9.22
N ASP A 86 7.90 10.55 8.56
CA ASP A 86 7.69 9.25 7.93
C ASP A 86 8.23 8.14 8.81
N ILE A 87 7.34 7.26 9.30
CA ILE A 87 7.66 6.21 10.27
C ILE A 87 7.57 4.83 9.60
N ALA A 88 8.72 4.22 9.31
CA ALA A 88 8.82 2.85 8.82
C ALA A 88 9.31 1.91 9.94
N TYR A 89 8.44 1.68 10.92
CA TYR A 89 8.69 0.83 12.08
C TYR A 89 7.66 -0.30 12.19
N PRO A 90 7.99 -1.38 12.94
CA PRO A 90 7.02 -2.43 13.25
C PRO A 90 5.77 -1.90 13.97
N PRO A 91 4.60 -2.53 13.77
CA PRO A 91 3.31 -2.01 14.26
C PRO A 91 3.16 -1.94 15.78
N ASP A 92 3.97 -2.68 16.53
CA ASP A 92 4.04 -2.63 18.00
C ASP A 92 4.82 -1.42 18.52
N GLN A 93 5.70 -0.84 17.71
CA GLN A 93 6.61 0.24 18.10
C GLN A 93 6.21 1.61 17.55
N GLN A 94 5.54 1.64 16.40
CA GLN A 94 5.18 2.92 15.77
C GLN A 94 4.11 3.75 16.53
N PRO A 95 3.14 3.19 17.29
CA PRO A 95 2.17 4.00 18.02
C PRO A 95 2.78 5.02 18.98
N ALA A 96 3.85 4.64 19.69
CA ALA A 96 4.55 5.56 20.59
C ALA A 96 5.22 6.74 19.83
N LEU A 97 5.85 6.46 18.68
CA LEU A 97 6.45 7.47 17.83
C LEU A 97 5.40 8.41 17.22
N ILE A 98 4.25 7.86 16.79
CA ILE A 98 3.13 8.64 16.28
C ILE A 98 2.64 9.63 17.36
N ARG A 99 2.38 9.17 18.58
CA ARG A 99 1.95 10.04 19.69
C ARG A 99 2.99 11.13 20.00
N HIS A 100 4.27 10.76 19.99
CA HIS A 100 5.32 11.72 20.21
C HIS A 100 5.33 12.80 19.12
N ALA A 101 5.17 12.43 17.85
CA ALA A 101 5.07 13.35 16.72
C ALA A 101 3.78 14.21 16.77
N LEU A 102 2.66 13.63 17.19
CA LEU A 102 1.41 14.37 17.38
C LEU A 102 1.55 15.49 18.44
N ALA A 103 2.38 15.30 19.44
CA ALA A 103 2.63 16.30 20.49
C ALA A 103 3.49 17.48 20.03
N GLN A 104 4.22 17.37 18.89
CA GLN A 104 5.13 18.43 18.44
C GLN A 104 4.40 19.53 17.67
N PRO A 105 4.50 20.81 18.01
CA PRO A 105 3.73 21.88 17.37
C PRO A 105 4.12 22.11 15.89
N HIS A 106 5.35 21.83 15.50
CA HIS A 106 5.86 22.02 14.15
C HIS A 106 5.46 20.92 13.18
N VAL A 107 5.18 19.69 13.65
CA VAL A 107 4.77 18.57 12.82
C VAL A 107 3.38 18.80 12.25
N LYS A 108 3.27 18.77 10.93
CA LYS A 108 2.03 18.98 10.16
C LYS A 108 1.34 17.66 9.79
N GLY A 109 2.13 16.62 9.55
CA GLY A 109 1.63 15.32 9.14
C GLY A 109 2.58 14.18 9.48
N ILE A 110 1.99 13.00 9.53
CA ILE A 110 2.69 11.75 9.82
C ILE A 110 2.29 10.73 8.75
N LEU A 111 3.27 10.11 8.11
CA LEU A 111 3.09 8.91 7.30
C LEU A 111 3.51 7.71 8.15
N ALA A 112 2.57 6.84 8.47
CA ALA A 112 2.82 5.63 9.26
C ALA A 112 2.81 4.40 8.36
N GLN A 113 3.64 3.41 8.66
CA GLN A 113 3.64 2.14 7.95
C GLN A 113 2.40 1.31 8.32
N LYS A 114 1.97 0.47 7.40
CA LYS A 114 0.91 -0.52 7.63
C LYS A 114 1.49 -1.80 8.31
N PRO A 115 0.70 -2.48 9.14
CA PRO A 115 -0.56 -2.03 9.70
C PRO A 115 -0.29 -0.90 10.71
N LEU A 116 -1.25 0.02 10.86
CA LEU A 116 -1.09 1.19 11.74
C LEU A 116 -0.79 0.81 13.19
N ALA A 117 -1.41 -0.27 13.66
CA ALA A 117 -1.25 -0.84 14.99
C ALA A 117 -1.60 -2.34 14.97
N LEU A 118 -1.33 -3.06 16.06
CA LEU A 118 -1.67 -4.47 16.20
C LEU A 118 -3.16 -4.71 16.47
N THR A 119 -3.87 -3.72 17.01
CA THR A 119 -5.29 -3.81 17.33
C THR A 119 -6.08 -2.68 16.70
N LEU A 120 -7.37 -2.94 16.45
CA LEU A 120 -8.28 -1.94 15.92
C LEU A 120 -8.52 -0.79 16.90
N ASP A 121 -8.57 -1.08 18.20
CA ASP A 121 -8.79 -0.04 19.22
C ASP A 121 -7.61 0.91 19.30
N GLU A 122 -6.38 0.42 19.21
CA GLU A 122 -5.17 1.25 19.14
C GLU A 122 -5.16 2.09 17.86
N ALA A 123 -5.50 1.50 16.71
CA ALA A 123 -5.57 2.23 15.44
C ALA A 123 -6.64 3.34 15.48
N ARG A 124 -7.79 3.07 16.10
CA ARG A 124 -8.84 4.10 16.31
C ARG A 124 -8.38 5.21 17.24
N ALA A 125 -7.72 4.86 18.34
CA ALA A 125 -7.17 5.84 19.26
C ALA A 125 -6.18 6.78 18.56
N LEU A 126 -5.25 6.26 17.78
CA LEU A 126 -4.29 7.06 17.00
C LEU A 126 -4.98 7.98 15.99
N ARG A 127 -6.01 7.50 15.29
CA ARG A 127 -6.83 8.33 14.38
C ARG A 127 -7.49 9.49 15.13
N ASP A 128 -8.10 9.21 16.26
CA ASP A 128 -8.84 10.21 17.05
C ASP A 128 -7.89 11.21 17.69
N GLU A 129 -6.73 10.77 18.19
CA GLU A 129 -5.65 11.61 18.70
C GLU A 129 -5.09 12.55 17.62
N ALA A 130 -4.88 12.05 16.40
CA ALA A 130 -4.43 12.87 15.27
C ALA A 130 -5.47 13.93 14.89
N ALA A 131 -6.75 13.54 14.83
CA ALA A 131 -7.84 14.47 14.57
C ALA A 131 -7.95 15.55 15.66
N ALA A 132 -7.83 15.18 16.93
CA ALA A 132 -7.84 16.11 18.06
C ALA A 132 -6.65 17.10 18.03
N ALA A 133 -5.48 16.64 17.57
CA ALA A 133 -4.30 17.46 17.39
C ALA A 133 -4.36 18.35 16.13
N GLY A 134 -5.39 18.21 15.28
CA GLY A 134 -5.50 18.92 14.00
C GLY A 134 -4.40 18.56 12.99
N LYS A 135 -3.86 17.33 13.06
CA LYS A 135 -2.76 16.85 12.22
C LYS A 135 -3.20 15.73 11.28
N ILE A 136 -2.52 15.62 10.15
CA ILE A 136 -2.76 14.55 9.19
C ILE A 136 -2.00 13.31 9.66
N LEU A 137 -2.71 12.21 9.87
CA LEU A 137 -2.14 10.87 10.01
C LEU A 137 -2.54 10.06 8.77
N SER A 138 -1.56 9.73 7.95
CA SER A 138 -1.72 8.89 6.76
C SER A 138 -1.09 7.52 7.02
N VAL A 139 -1.77 6.46 6.60
CA VAL A 139 -1.22 5.11 6.62
C VAL A 139 -0.75 4.75 5.22
N ASN A 140 0.44 4.17 5.09
CA ASN A 140 1.02 3.80 3.80
C ASN A 140 0.31 2.56 3.19
N GLN A 141 -0.92 2.76 2.74
CA GLN A 141 -1.68 1.80 1.94
C GLN A 141 -1.36 2.04 0.46
N ASN A 142 -0.16 1.65 0.06
CA ASN A 142 0.41 1.98 -1.24
C ASN A 142 -0.31 1.33 -2.42
N MET A 143 -0.94 0.15 -2.26
CA MET A 143 -1.57 -0.57 -3.38
C MET A 143 -2.66 0.24 -4.08
N ARG A 144 -3.44 1.08 -3.37
CA ARG A 144 -4.44 1.96 -4.00
C ARG A 144 -3.84 2.99 -4.96
N TYR A 145 -2.53 3.24 -4.86
CA TYR A 145 -1.79 4.15 -5.74
C TYR A 145 -1.08 3.42 -6.89
N ASP A 146 -1.13 2.08 -6.94
CA ASP A 146 -0.66 1.35 -8.09
C ASP A 146 -1.38 1.83 -9.36
N GLN A 147 -0.63 2.02 -10.44
CA GLN A 147 -1.17 2.63 -11.66
C GLN A 147 -2.31 1.81 -12.25
N SER A 148 -2.26 0.47 -12.19
CA SER A 148 -3.36 -0.36 -12.68
C SER A 148 -4.65 -0.19 -11.87
N ILE A 149 -4.54 -0.06 -10.55
CA ILE A 149 -5.67 0.20 -9.65
C ILE A 149 -6.24 1.60 -9.89
N ARG A 150 -5.38 2.60 -10.10
CA ARG A 150 -5.80 3.97 -10.42
C ARG A 150 -6.50 4.06 -11.76
N VAL A 151 -5.97 3.41 -12.79
CA VAL A 151 -6.61 3.33 -14.11
C VAL A 151 -7.94 2.58 -14.02
N LEU A 152 -8.02 1.48 -13.26
CA LEU A 152 -9.29 0.78 -13.02
C LEU A 152 -10.31 1.71 -12.36
N SER A 153 -9.91 2.49 -11.34
CA SER A 153 -10.78 3.48 -10.71
C SER A 153 -11.35 4.46 -11.72
N GLN A 154 -10.53 4.98 -12.63
CA GLN A 154 -10.99 5.91 -13.67
C GLN A 154 -11.94 5.25 -14.67
N LEU A 155 -11.71 4.00 -15.08
CA LEU A 155 -12.63 3.25 -15.94
C LEU A 155 -13.98 3.01 -15.25
N LEU A 156 -13.98 2.74 -13.95
CA LEU A 156 -15.20 2.60 -13.14
C LEU A 156 -15.95 3.92 -13.03
N ASP A 157 -15.26 5.01 -12.71
CA ASP A 157 -15.83 6.35 -12.58
C ASP A 157 -16.44 6.86 -13.90
N GLN A 158 -15.85 6.48 -15.03
CA GLN A 158 -16.38 6.78 -16.37
C GLN A 158 -17.51 5.86 -16.81
N GLY A 159 -17.85 4.84 -16.01
CA GLY A 159 -18.88 3.88 -16.32
C GLY A 159 -18.53 2.89 -17.43
N ALA A 160 -17.25 2.77 -17.81
CA ALA A 160 -16.81 1.91 -18.91
C ALA A 160 -17.16 0.43 -18.72
N LEU A 161 -17.29 -0.04 -17.49
CA LEU A 161 -17.68 -1.43 -17.18
C LEU A 161 -19.17 -1.58 -16.84
N GLY A 162 -19.94 -0.49 -16.83
CA GLY A 162 -21.31 -0.47 -16.30
C GLY A 162 -21.35 -0.63 -14.79
N THR A 163 -22.37 -1.31 -14.26
CA THR A 163 -22.49 -1.60 -12.83
C THR A 163 -21.58 -2.79 -12.47
N PRO A 164 -20.60 -2.64 -11.53
CA PRO A 164 -19.79 -3.76 -11.08
C PRO A 164 -20.61 -4.88 -10.43
N VAL A 165 -20.34 -6.12 -10.81
CA VAL A 165 -21.05 -7.33 -10.36
C VAL A 165 -20.17 -8.21 -9.50
N ILE A 166 -18.94 -8.48 -9.95
CA ILE A 166 -17.95 -9.27 -9.22
C ILE A 166 -16.57 -8.66 -9.34
N ALA A 167 -15.82 -8.67 -8.25
CA ALA A 167 -14.41 -8.29 -8.21
C ALA A 167 -13.57 -9.38 -7.55
N THR A 168 -12.39 -9.64 -8.05
CA THR A 168 -11.42 -10.54 -7.43
C THR A 168 -10.06 -9.87 -7.33
N ILE A 169 -9.36 -10.14 -6.24
CA ILE A 169 -7.95 -9.80 -6.08
C ILE A 169 -7.26 -10.99 -5.42
N GLU A 170 -6.15 -11.42 -5.98
CA GLU A 170 -5.40 -12.54 -5.42
C GLU A 170 -3.89 -12.28 -5.44
N MET A 171 -3.22 -12.81 -4.44
CA MET A 171 -1.78 -12.73 -4.28
C MET A 171 -1.17 -14.11 -4.10
N ARG A 172 -0.05 -14.32 -4.77
CA ARG A 172 0.88 -15.41 -4.52
C ARG A 172 2.26 -14.81 -4.23
N ALA A 173 2.86 -15.17 -3.12
CA ALA A 173 4.14 -14.65 -2.71
C ALA A 173 4.92 -15.65 -1.85
N VAL A 174 6.19 -15.35 -1.59
CA VAL A 174 7.05 -16.10 -0.66
C VAL A 174 7.76 -15.10 0.26
N PRO A 175 7.21 -14.74 1.42
CA PRO A 175 7.69 -13.66 2.26
C PRO A 175 8.84 -14.06 3.21
N HIS A 176 9.59 -15.11 2.94
CA HIS A 176 10.71 -15.57 3.76
C HIS A 176 11.80 -14.50 4.01
N TRP A 177 11.79 -13.43 3.23
CA TRP A 177 12.65 -12.27 3.40
C TRP A 177 12.22 -11.30 4.51
N GLN A 178 11.04 -11.51 5.10
CA GLN A 178 10.49 -10.67 6.18
C GLN A 178 10.52 -11.42 7.52
N GLY A 179 11.69 -11.84 7.97
CA GLY A 179 11.85 -12.64 9.19
C GLY A 179 11.26 -12.03 10.46
N PHE A 180 11.05 -10.70 10.52
CA PHE A 180 10.38 -10.05 11.65
C PHE A 180 8.90 -10.46 11.78
N LEU A 181 8.26 -10.96 10.72
CA LEU A 181 6.88 -11.42 10.73
C LEU A 181 6.69 -12.68 11.58
N GLU A 182 7.72 -13.46 11.78
CA GLU A 182 7.70 -14.66 12.66
C GLU A 182 7.37 -14.35 14.12
N GLN A 183 7.45 -13.07 14.50
CA GLN A 183 7.12 -12.61 15.86
C GLN A 183 5.62 -12.34 16.06
N TYR A 184 4.82 -12.38 14.99
CA TYR A 184 3.40 -12.05 15.04
C TYR A 184 2.55 -13.27 14.73
N ASP A 185 1.51 -13.49 15.53
CA ASP A 185 0.54 -14.56 15.33
C ASP A 185 -0.26 -14.38 14.01
N ARG A 186 -0.62 -13.13 13.69
CA ARG A 186 -1.32 -12.78 12.45
C ARG A 186 -0.34 -12.23 11.42
N LEU A 187 -0.02 -13.09 10.47
CA LEU A 187 0.98 -12.86 9.44
C LEU A 187 0.36 -12.19 8.20
N THR A 188 -0.62 -12.85 7.59
CA THR A 188 -1.17 -12.46 6.30
C THR A 188 -2.22 -11.36 6.43
N LEU A 189 -3.18 -11.50 7.35
CA LEU A 189 -4.23 -10.50 7.58
C LEU A 189 -3.65 -9.12 7.88
N ALA A 190 -2.70 -9.04 8.81
CA ALA A 190 -2.13 -7.77 9.23
C ALA A 190 -1.10 -7.21 8.25
N ASN A 191 -0.45 -8.05 7.45
CA ASN A 191 0.63 -7.60 6.57
C ASN A 191 0.21 -7.44 5.11
N MET A 192 -0.63 -8.32 4.58
CA MET A 192 -0.97 -8.38 3.16
C MET A 192 -2.45 -8.11 2.88
N SER A 193 -3.38 -8.75 3.61
CA SER A 193 -4.82 -8.56 3.35
C SER A 193 -5.27 -7.11 3.53
N VAL A 194 -4.60 -6.34 4.40
CA VAL A 194 -4.85 -4.90 4.57
C VAL A 194 -4.72 -4.12 3.26
N HIS A 195 -3.82 -4.52 2.36
CA HIS A 195 -3.66 -3.89 1.05
C HIS A 195 -4.82 -4.21 0.10
N HIS A 196 -5.25 -5.47 0.05
CA HIS A 196 -6.36 -5.90 -0.78
C HIS A 196 -7.68 -5.30 -0.31
N LEU A 197 -7.94 -5.37 0.99
CA LEU A 197 -9.14 -4.79 1.59
C LEU A 197 -9.20 -3.27 1.40
N ASP A 198 -8.05 -2.59 1.51
CA ASP A 198 -7.94 -1.17 1.26
C ASP A 198 -8.20 -0.82 -0.22
N ALA A 199 -7.65 -1.59 -1.17
CA ALA A 199 -7.89 -1.39 -2.59
C ALA A 199 -9.37 -1.63 -2.96
N LEU A 200 -10.00 -2.68 -2.43
CA LEU A 200 -11.43 -2.94 -2.64
C LEU A 200 -12.30 -1.83 -2.06
N ARG A 201 -11.98 -1.31 -0.87
CA ARG A 201 -12.68 -0.16 -0.28
C ARG A 201 -12.47 1.13 -1.06
N PHE A 202 -11.29 1.33 -1.60
CA PHE A 202 -10.98 2.48 -2.46
C PHE A 202 -11.81 2.45 -3.76
N LEU A 203 -11.98 1.28 -4.38
CA LEU A 203 -12.69 1.12 -5.64
C LEU A 203 -14.22 1.11 -5.48
N PHE A 204 -14.72 0.53 -4.39
CA PHE A 204 -16.15 0.20 -4.27
C PHE A 204 -16.83 0.74 -3.01
N GLY A 205 -16.09 1.45 -2.15
CA GLY A 205 -16.61 1.98 -0.87
C GLY A 205 -16.58 0.95 0.26
N GLU A 206 -17.40 1.19 1.30
CA GLU A 206 -17.43 0.32 2.49
C GLU A 206 -18.28 -0.93 2.23
N PRO A 207 -17.75 -2.14 2.52
CA PRO A 207 -18.54 -3.36 2.45
C PRO A 207 -19.57 -3.43 3.59
N GLU A 208 -20.71 -4.08 3.33
CA GLU A 208 -21.70 -4.38 4.38
C GLU A 208 -21.32 -5.56 5.24
N GLN A 209 -20.73 -6.58 4.61
CA GLN A 209 -20.35 -7.81 5.29
C GLN A 209 -19.02 -8.33 4.75
N ILE A 210 -18.29 -8.99 5.63
CA ILE A 210 -17.09 -9.74 5.28
C ILE A 210 -17.11 -11.10 5.98
N TYR A 211 -16.84 -12.15 5.23
CA TYR A 211 -16.54 -13.48 5.74
C TYR A 211 -15.11 -13.83 5.38
N THR A 212 -14.30 -14.24 6.36
CA THR A 212 -12.91 -14.61 6.15
C THR A 212 -12.62 -16.00 6.71
N ALA A 213 -12.12 -16.88 5.86
CA ALA A 213 -11.53 -18.16 6.24
C ALA A 213 -10.00 -18.01 6.27
N VAL A 214 -9.40 -18.52 7.34
CA VAL A 214 -7.94 -18.52 7.52
C VAL A 214 -7.44 -19.93 7.76
N ARG A 215 -6.19 -20.18 7.43
CA ARG A 215 -5.51 -21.43 7.68
C ARG A 215 -4.06 -21.19 8.06
N THR A 216 -3.58 -21.87 9.09
CA THR A 216 -2.14 -22.05 9.33
C THR A 216 -1.52 -22.73 8.11
N ASP A 217 -0.43 -22.18 7.60
CA ASP A 217 0.25 -22.78 6.47
C ASP A 217 1.21 -23.88 6.91
N PRO A 218 0.97 -25.13 6.51
CA PRO A 218 1.85 -26.23 6.89
C PRO A 218 3.24 -26.19 6.20
N ARG A 219 3.44 -25.25 5.28
CA ARG A 219 4.73 -25.05 4.60
C ARG A 219 5.68 -24.15 5.39
N THR A 220 5.21 -23.57 6.52
CA THR A 220 6.03 -22.74 7.41
C THR A 220 6.56 -23.52 8.60
N GLU A 221 7.66 -23.05 9.18
CA GLU A 221 8.30 -23.68 10.35
C GLU A 221 8.06 -22.91 11.66
N PHE A 222 7.32 -21.81 11.62
CA PHE A 222 7.00 -20.98 12.78
C PHE A 222 5.49 -20.91 13.03
N ALA A 223 5.12 -20.61 14.27
CA ALA A 223 3.71 -20.54 14.69
C ALA A 223 3.04 -19.27 14.14
N HIS A 224 1.84 -19.44 13.54
CA HIS A 224 0.95 -18.37 13.10
C HIS A 224 -0.45 -18.95 12.89
N THR A 225 -1.45 -18.09 12.71
CA THR A 225 -2.86 -18.53 12.55
C THR A 225 -3.40 -18.33 11.13
N ASP A 226 -2.79 -17.50 10.30
CA ASP A 226 -3.37 -16.99 9.05
C ASP A 226 -2.39 -16.99 7.86
N GLY A 227 -1.65 -18.06 7.64
CA GLY A 227 -0.74 -18.18 6.48
C GLY A 227 -1.45 -18.09 5.13
N VAL A 228 -2.65 -18.68 5.03
CA VAL A 228 -3.53 -18.56 3.86
C VAL A 228 -4.82 -17.89 4.30
N VAL A 229 -5.27 -16.89 3.54
CA VAL A 229 -6.49 -16.12 3.82
C VAL A 229 -7.38 -16.08 2.59
N ALA A 230 -8.67 -16.33 2.78
CA ALA A 230 -9.70 -16.14 1.76
C ALA A 230 -10.85 -15.34 2.34
N SER A 231 -11.15 -14.20 1.76
CA SER A 231 -12.21 -13.29 2.19
C SER A 231 -13.24 -13.09 1.10
N THR A 232 -14.50 -13.07 1.49
CA THR A 232 -15.63 -12.69 0.63
C THR A 232 -16.31 -11.46 1.23
N LEU A 233 -16.51 -10.42 0.43
CA LEU A 233 -17.13 -9.16 0.83
C LEU A 233 -18.39 -8.91 0.01
N THR A 234 -19.44 -8.41 0.66
CA THR A 234 -20.64 -7.90 -0.01
C THR A 234 -20.74 -6.40 0.20
N PHE A 235 -21.20 -5.69 -0.82
CA PHE A 235 -21.30 -4.23 -0.83
C PHE A 235 -22.78 -3.79 -0.98
N PRO A 236 -23.13 -2.57 -0.53
CA PRO A 236 -24.50 -2.03 -0.68
C PRO A 236 -24.98 -1.97 -2.13
N SER A 237 -24.05 -1.89 -3.09
CA SER A 237 -24.35 -1.93 -4.53
C SER A 237 -24.78 -3.29 -5.06
N GLY A 238 -24.66 -4.36 -4.24
CA GLY A 238 -24.84 -5.74 -4.67
C GLY A 238 -23.58 -6.39 -5.24
N LEU A 239 -22.47 -5.66 -5.32
CA LEU A 239 -21.16 -6.22 -5.73
C LEU A 239 -20.73 -7.31 -4.75
N LEU A 240 -20.25 -8.43 -5.30
CA LEU A 240 -19.54 -9.47 -4.57
C LEU A 240 -18.03 -9.35 -4.86
N ALA A 241 -17.21 -9.22 -3.82
CA ALA A 241 -15.75 -9.23 -3.98
C ALA A 241 -15.10 -10.41 -3.26
N ILE A 242 -13.99 -10.91 -3.82
CA ILE A 242 -13.20 -12.02 -3.28
C ILE A 242 -11.76 -11.57 -3.20
N SER A 243 -11.14 -11.75 -2.03
CA SER A 243 -9.72 -11.55 -1.78
C SER A 243 -9.08 -12.86 -1.35
N LEU A 244 -8.00 -13.25 -2.00
CA LEU A 244 -7.26 -14.45 -1.72
C LEU A 244 -5.77 -14.13 -1.56
N GLU A 245 -5.19 -14.47 -0.43
CA GLU A 245 -3.78 -14.31 -0.16
C GLU A 245 -3.15 -15.65 0.21
N ASP A 246 -2.22 -16.07 -0.60
CA ASP A 246 -1.31 -17.18 -0.33
C ASP A 246 0.12 -16.65 -0.37
N VAL A 247 0.62 -16.24 0.78
CA VAL A 247 1.94 -15.62 0.91
C VAL A 247 3.08 -16.64 0.97
N TRP A 248 2.77 -17.93 0.82
CA TRP A 248 3.74 -19.02 0.81
C TRP A 248 3.58 -19.92 -0.43
N GLY A 249 2.96 -19.41 -1.45
CA GLY A 249 2.29 -20.11 -2.56
C GLY A 249 3.18 -20.74 -3.60
N SER A 250 4.45 -21.03 -3.36
CA SER A 250 5.29 -21.66 -4.38
C SER A 250 6.27 -22.65 -3.76
N PRO A 251 6.76 -23.61 -4.55
CA PRO A 251 7.90 -24.41 -4.13
C PRO A 251 9.02 -23.47 -3.68
N ARG A 252 9.47 -23.64 -2.46
CA ARG A 252 10.59 -22.88 -1.93
C ARG A 252 11.85 -23.31 -2.68
N ASN A 253 12.30 -22.50 -3.60
CA ASN A 253 13.60 -22.59 -4.20
C ASN A 253 14.30 -21.24 -4.08
N ASP A 254 15.60 -21.23 -4.18
CA ASP A 254 16.41 -20.01 -4.10
C ASP A 254 16.30 -19.14 -5.36
N THR A 255 15.58 -19.63 -6.36
CA THR A 255 15.28 -18.90 -7.60
C THR A 255 13.83 -18.42 -7.54
N PHE A 256 13.60 -17.13 -7.64
CA PHE A 256 12.28 -16.51 -7.71
C PHE A 256 11.53 -16.81 -9.03
N GLU A 257 11.83 -17.91 -9.71
CA GLU A 257 11.11 -18.40 -10.91
C GLU A 257 9.71 -18.94 -10.60
N SER A 258 9.24 -18.73 -9.40
CA SER A 258 7.96 -19.20 -8.95
C SER A 258 6.83 -18.24 -9.32
N ASP A 259 5.62 -18.74 -9.34
CA ASP A 259 4.39 -18.03 -9.71
C ASP A 259 4.04 -16.92 -8.68
N PHE A 260 4.67 -15.79 -8.88
CA PHE A 260 4.68 -14.63 -7.98
C PHE A 260 3.85 -13.53 -8.61
N TYR A 261 2.74 -13.12 -7.99
CA TYR A 261 1.88 -12.08 -8.55
C TYR A 261 0.89 -11.50 -7.55
N ILE A 262 0.41 -10.30 -7.88
CA ILE A 262 -0.88 -9.79 -7.42
C ILE A 262 -1.71 -9.53 -8.68
N LYS A 263 -2.81 -10.27 -8.85
CA LYS A 263 -3.74 -10.15 -9.98
C LYS A 263 -5.10 -9.71 -9.50
N TRP A 264 -5.77 -8.94 -10.32
CA TRP A 264 -7.13 -8.51 -10.04
C TRP A 264 -8.00 -8.60 -11.30
N ARG A 265 -9.31 -8.76 -11.09
CA ARG A 265 -10.32 -8.78 -12.15
C ARG A 265 -11.61 -8.18 -11.64
N VAL A 266 -12.26 -7.34 -12.47
CA VAL A 266 -13.57 -6.74 -12.20
C VAL A 266 -14.44 -6.98 -13.41
N GLU A 267 -15.66 -7.47 -13.15
CA GLU A 267 -16.68 -7.67 -14.17
C GLU A 267 -17.90 -6.83 -13.83
N GLY A 268 -18.41 -6.10 -14.80
CA GLY A 268 -19.62 -5.31 -14.71
C GLY A 268 -20.63 -5.71 -15.78
N THR A 269 -21.75 -5.01 -15.80
CA THR A 269 -22.84 -5.29 -16.74
C THR A 269 -22.48 -4.98 -18.20
N GLU A 270 -21.51 -4.12 -18.45
CA GLU A 270 -21.13 -3.65 -19.78
C GLU A 270 -19.68 -3.97 -20.13
N GLY A 271 -18.90 -4.55 -19.22
CA GLY A 271 -17.52 -4.84 -19.53
C GLY A 271 -16.77 -5.57 -18.42
N VAL A 272 -15.52 -5.83 -18.71
CA VAL A 272 -14.59 -6.54 -17.84
C VAL A 272 -13.21 -5.90 -17.93
N ALA A 273 -12.54 -5.77 -16.80
CA ALA A 273 -11.14 -5.37 -16.72
C ALA A 273 -10.36 -6.37 -15.88
N GLN A 274 -9.10 -6.57 -16.21
CA GLN A 274 -8.16 -7.39 -15.45
C GLN A 274 -6.75 -6.82 -15.53
N GLY A 275 -5.94 -7.10 -14.52
CA GLY A 275 -4.59 -6.59 -14.49
C GLY A 275 -3.75 -7.18 -13.37
N THR A 276 -2.53 -6.64 -13.26
CA THR A 276 -1.57 -6.97 -12.22
C THR A 276 -1.11 -5.71 -11.52
N VAL A 277 -0.87 -5.79 -10.21
CA VAL A 277 -0.09 -4.79 -9.49
C VAL A 277 1.38 -5.03 -9.80
N GLY A 278 2.12 -3.96 -10.09
CA GLY A 278 3.55 -4.05 -10.33
C GLY A 278 4.29 -4.46 -9.05
N TRP A 279 5.05 -5.52 -9.12
CA TRP A 279 5.82 -6.09 -8.00
C TRP A 279 6.03 -7.60 -8.23
N PRO A 280 7.02 -8.24 -7.59
CA PRO A 280 8.12 -7.72 -6.77
C PRO A 280 9.43 -7.55 -7.52
N ASP A 281 9.50 -7.94 -8.77
CA ASP A 281 10.70 -7.99 -9.62
C ASP A 281 10.94 -6.71 -10.44
N GLY A 282 10.16 -5.66 -10.17
CA GLY A 282 10.16 -4.42 -10.95
C GLY A 282 9.33 -4.49 -12.22
N SER A 283 8.54 -5.56 -12.43
CA SER A 283 7.58 -5.62 -13.53
C SER A 283 6.55 -4.50 -13.39
N PRO A 284 6.22 -3.79 -14.48
CA PRO A 284 5.21 -2.75 -14.44
C PRO A 284 3.82 -3.35 -14.23
N SER A 285 2.94 -2.59 -13.59
CA SER A 285 1.51 -2.90 -13.52
C SER A 285 0.92 -3.07 -14.91
N THR A 286 -0.03 -3.97 -15.06
CA THR A 286 -0.73 -4.20 -16.32
C THR A 286 -2.23 -4.01 -16.16
N LEU A 287 -2.89 -3.62 -17.24
CA LEU A 287 -4.35 -3.59 -17.33
C LEU A 287 -4.77 -3.87 -18.77
N THR A 288 -5.77 -4.71 -18.93
CA THR A 288 -6.55 -4.89 -20.17
C THR A 288 -8.02 -4.83 -19.82
N TYR A 289 -8.84 -4.34 -20.73
CA TYR A 289 -10.29 -4.31 -20.54
C TYR A 289 -11.04 -4.52 -21.85
N ALA A 290 -12.27 -4.95 -21.75
CA ALA A 290 -13.23 -5.02 -22.85
C ALA A 290 -14.54 -4.42 -22.39
N SER A 291 -15.14 -3.56 -23.20
CA SER A 291 -16.37 -2.85 -22.88
C SER A 291 -17.29 -2.78 -24.09
N ASN A 292 -18.58 -3.09 -23.90
CA ASN A 292 -19.59 -2.88 -24.91
C ASN A 292 -19.74 -1.40 -25.29
N LEU A 293 -19.44 -0.50 -24.34
CA LEU A 293 -19.66 0.92 -24.47
C LEU A 293 -18.49 1.66 -25.16
N THR A 294 -17.25 1.18 -24.95
CA THR A 294 -16.05 1.93 -25.36
C THR A 294 -15.16 1.16 -26.36
N THR A 295 -15.07 -0.18 -26.26
CA THR A 295 -14.19 -0.98 -27.12
C THR A 295 -14.95 -1.88 -28.10
N GLY A 296 -16.28 -1.79 -28.13
CA GLY A 296 -17.12 -2.69 -28.92
C GLY A 296 -16.98 -4.15 -28.54
N GLY A 297 -16.73 -4.44 -27.26
CA GLY A 297 -16.56 -5.77 -26.70
C GLY A 297 -15.20 -6.41 -27.00
N LYS A 298 -14.24 -5.68 -27.55
CA LYS A 298 -12.88 -6.20 -27.81
C LYS A 298 -11.96 -5.91 -26.64
N TRP A 299 -11.00 -6.80 -26.40
CA TRP A 299 -9.94 -6.57 -25.43
C TRP A 299 -8.97 -5.52 -25.93
N GLU A 300 -8.73 -4.50 -25.12
CA GLU A 300 -7.78 -3.44 -25.36
C GLU A 300 -6.86 -3.23 -24.16
N THR A 301 -5.65 -2.78 -24.45
CA THR A 301 -4.69 -2.33 -23.44
C THR A 301 -4.63 -0.82 -23.51
N PRO A 302 -5.21 -0.10 -22.56
CA PRO A 302 -5.16 1.35 -22.56
C PRO A 302 -3.72 1.84 -22.36
N THR A 303 -3.44 2.99 -22.91
CA THR A 303 -2.15 3.67 -22.74
C THR A 303 -2.28 4.73 -21.65
N TRP A 304 -1.31 4.82 -20.77
CA TRP A 304 -1.16 5.90 -19.80
C TRP A 304 0.32 6.23 -19.62
N THR A 305 0.62 7.43 -19.12
CA THR A 305 1.97 7.80 -18.74
C THR A 305 2.38 6.94 -17.54
N ARG A 306 3.45 6.17 -17.68
CA ARG A 306 4.01 5.36 -16.61
C ARG A 306 5.03 6.18 -15.83
N SER A 307 4.79 6.39 -14.54
CA SER A 307 5.83 6.85 -13.65
C SER A 307 6.88 5.75 -13.48
N SER A 308 8.10 6.14 -13.17
CA SER A 308 9.23 5.22 -12.92
C SER A 308 9.22 4.68 -11.49
N VAL A 309 8.17 4.94 -10.71
CA VAL A 309 8.05 4.54 -9.30
C VAL A 309 7.11 3.36 -9.15
#